data_39959b06418574621fbdbfaf98415fe6
#
_entry.id   39959b06418574621fbdbfaf98415fe6
#
_cell.length_a   1.000
_cell.length_b   1.000
_cell.length_c   1.000
_cell.angle_alpha   90.00
_cell.angle_beta   90.00
_cell.angle_gamma   90.00
#
_symmetry.space_group_name_H-M   'P 1'
#
loop_
_entity.id
_entity.type
_entity.pdbx_description
1 polymer ?
#
loop_
_entity_poly.entity_id
_entity_poly.type
_entity_poly.pdbx_seq_one_letter_code
_entity_poly.pdbx_strand_id
1 'polypeptide(L)'
;MSDLNLELQKTIFTNGCFDVLHRGHIELLKYCKSLGRVGVGLNSDKSVKKLKGESRPLNNELDRKFILEACRYVDEVVIFEEDTPIKLIRSLKPDLIVKGGDYEPNAVVGSEIAKVVIFDLIQGYSSTASINKLITNPINK
;
A
#
# COMPACT_ATOMS: atom_id res chain seq x y z
N MET A 1 26.51 1.98 5.47
CA MET A 1 26.01 2.78 4.38
C MET A 1 26.14 4.22 4.70
N SER A 2 26.62 5.00 3.78
CA SER A 2 26.73 6.42 3.98
C SER A 2 25.42 7.12 3.59
N ASP A 3 25.22 8.34 4.08
CA ASP A 3 24.06 9.14 3.71
C ASP A 3 24.02 9.38 2.20
N LEU A 4 25.16 9.44 1.55
CA LEU A 4 25.25 9.60 0.11
C LEU A 4 24.52 8.49 -0.64
N ASN A 5 24.63 7.24 -0.18
CA ASN A 5 23.94 6.12 -0.82
C ASN A 5 22.41 6.25 -0.66
N LEU A 6 21.93 6.76 0.49
CA LEU A 6 20.52 6.98 0.71
C LEU A 6 20.00 8.09 -0.23
N GLU A 7 20.80 9.12 -0.42
CA GLU A 7 20.40 10.21 -1.32
C GLU A 7 20.30 9.78 -2.78
N LEU A 8 21.12 8.80 -3.18
CA LEU A 8 21.12 8.30 -4.55
C LEU A 8 20.04 7.22 -4.78
N GLN A 9 19.42 6.70 -3.72
CA GLN A 9 18.37 5.72 -3.85
C GLN A 9 17.11 6.34 -4.42
N LYS A 10 16.47 5.64 -5.36
CA LYS A 10 15.16 6.05 -5.82
C LYS A 10 14.15 5.89 -4.71
N THR A 11 13.14 6.74 -4.72
CA THR A 11 12.04 6.68 -3.78
C THR A 11 10.82 6.09 -4.47
N ILE A 12 10.24 5.08 -3.84
CA ILE A 12 9.13 4.31 -4.37
C ILE A 12 7.92 4.56 -3.50
N PHE A 13 6.79 4.87 -4.11
CA PHE A 13 5.54 5.09 -3.39
C PHE A 13 4.52 4.04 -3.81
N THR A 14 3.82 3.50 -2.83
CA THR A 14 2.61 2.72 -3.07
C THR A 14 1.61 3.08 -1.99
N ASN A 15 0.31 2.87 -2.24
CA ASN A 15 -0.71 3.22 -1.26
C ASN A 15 -1.80 2.16 -1.22
N GLY A 16 -2.53 2.14 -0.13
CA GLY A 16 -3.65 1.22 0.03
C GLY A 16 -4.18 1.20 1.45
N CYS A 17 -5.17 0.36 1.66
CA CYS A 17 -5.80 0.17 2.98
C CYS A 17 -5.02 -0.82 3.84
N PHE A 18 -4.45 -1.83 3.25
CA PHE A 18 -3.64 -2.85 3.95
C PHE A 18 -4.31 -3.34 5.24
N ASP A 19 -5.60 -3.66 5.13
CA ASP A 19 -6.39 -4.00 6.31
C ASP A 19 -6.05 -5.39 6.85
N VAL A 20 -6.02 -6.38 5.97
CA VAL A 20 -5.58 -7.73 6.32
C VAL A 20 -4.43 -8.07 5.38
N LEU A 21 -3.21 -8.06 5.90
CA LEU A 21 -2.05 -8.35 5.08
C LEU A 21 -2.06 -9.81 4.63
N HIS A 22 -1.70 -10.01 3.39
CA HIS A 22 -1.57 -11.33 2.80
C HIS A 22 -0.34 -11.35 1.90
N ARG A 23 -0.06 -12.53 1.34
CA ARG A 23 1.13 -12.72 0.52
C ARG A 23 1.20 -11.74 -0.66
N GLY A 24 0.07 -11.42 -1.28
CA GLY A 24 0.03 -10.48 -2.39
C GLY A 24 0.57 -9.11 -2.01
N HIS A 25 0.20 -8.62 -0.83
CA HIS A 25 0.72 -7.35 -0.31
C HIS A 25 2.24 -7.42 -0.10
N ILE A 26 2.71 -8.50 0.47
CA ILE A 26 4.15 -8.66 0.76
C ILE A 26 4.95 -8.77 -0.53
N GLU A 27 4.44 -9.47 -1.53
CA GLU A 27 5.11 -9.56 -2.84
C GLU A 27 5.19 -8.19 -3.52
N LEU A 28 4.13 -7.39 -3.42
CA LEU A 28 4.13 -6.02 -3.93
C LEU A 28 5.21 -5.18 -3.22
N LEU A 29 5.24 -5.24 -1.89
CA LEU A 29 6.20 -4.46 -1.11
C LEU A 29 7.63 -4.92 -1.37
N LYS A 30 7.83 -6.22 -1.52
CA LYS A 30 9.15 -6.77 -1.87
C LYS A 30 9.61 -6.24 -3.23
N TYR A 31 8.71 -6.20 -4.21
CA TYR A 31 9.01 -5.64 -5.52
C TYR A 31 9.40 -4.17 -5.40
N CYS A 32 8.62 -3.39 -4.65
CA CYS A 32 8.94 -1.97 -4.41
C CYS A 32 10.33 -1.82 -3.81
N LYS A 33 10.66 -2.64 -2.82
CA LYS A 33 11.96 -2.58 -2.15
C LYS A 33 13.12 -2.91 -3.10
N SER A 34 12.87 -3.77 -4.07
CA SER A 34 13.89 -4.08 -5.08
C SER A 34 14.22 -2.88 -5.97
N LEU A 35 13.33 -1.89 -6.03
CA LEU A 35 13.51 -0.71 -6.86
C LEU A 35 14.11 0.48 -6.10
N GLY A 36 13.96 0.52 -4.78
CA GLY A 36 14.50 1.63 -4.00
C GLY A 36 13.95 1.70 -2.57
N ARG A 37 13.89 2.92 -2.03
CA ARG A 37 13.37 3.18 -0.70
C ARG A 37 11.85 3.25 -0.77
N VAL A 38 11.16 2.52 0.10
CA VAL A 38 9.71 2.33 0.02
C VAL A 38 8.95 3.17 1.03
N GLY A 39 8.10 4.07 0.53
CA GLY A 39 7.13 4.79 1.33
C GLY A 39 5.73 4.30 1.02
N VAL A 40 4.96 4.03 2.06
CA VAL A 40 3.58 3.56 1.93
C VAL A 40 2.62 4.63 2.39
N GLY A 41 1.67 5.01 1.52
CA GLY A 41 0.54 5.83 1.89
C GLY A 41 -0.57 4.91 2.40
N LEU A 42 -0.98 5.10 3.65
CA LEU A 42 -1.96 4.24 4.29
C LEU A 42 -3.27 5.00 4.48
N ASN A 43 -4.35 4.48 3.94
CA ASN A 43 -5.66 5.09 4.11
C ASN A 43 -6.08 5.08 5.59
N SER A 44 -6.56 6.23 6.08
CA SER A 44 -7.08 6.34 7.44
C SER A 44 -8.32 5.47 7.63
N ASP A 45 -8.74 5.26 8.87
CA ASP A 45 -9.97 4.53 9.17
C ASP A 45 -11.17 5.16 8.48
N LYS A 46 -11.25 6.48 8.54
CA LYS A 46 -12.34 7.24 7.91
C LYS A 46 -12.36 7.01 6.40
N SER A 47 -11.20 7.06 5.78
CA SER A 47 -11.07 6.85 4.34
C SER A 47 -11.45 5.42 3.94
N VAL A 48 -11.05 4.43 4.73
CA VAL A 48 -11.39 3.02 4.46
C VAL A 48 -12.91 2.80 4.56
N LYS A 49 -13.56 3.37 5.58
CA LYS A 49 -15.02 3.26 5.72
C LYS A 49 -15.74 3.85 4.52
N LYS A 50 -15.26 4.99 4.05
CA LYS A 50 -15.85 5.65 2.89
C LYS A 50 -15.71 4.81 1.62
N LEU A 51 -14.55 4.14 1.46
CA LEU A 51 -14.27 3.34 0.27
C LEU A 51 -14.88 1.94 0.32
N LYS A 52 -14.91 1.32 1.48
CA LYS A 52 -15.24 -0.10 1.63
C LYS A 52 -16.45 -0.40 2.51
N GLY A 53 -17.04 0.59 3.16
CA GLY A 53 -18.21 0.44 4.00
C GLY A 53 -17.93 0.44 5.49
N GLU A 54 -19.00 0.49 6.29
CA GLU A 54 -18.88 0.68 7.73
C GLU A 54 -18.26 -0.48 8.49
N SER A 55 -18.26 -1.68 7.93
CA SER A 55 -17.65 -2.84 8.58
C SER A 55 -16.13 -2.86 8.46
N ARG A 56 -15.54 -1.93 7.71
CA ARG A 56 -14.11 -1.85 7.47
C ARG A 56 -13.55 -0.53 8.03
N PRO A 57 -12.26 -0.48 8.46
CA PRO A 57 -11.33 -1.59 8.45
C PRO A 57 -11.55 -2.53 9.65
N LEU A 58 -10.97 -3.73 9.58
CA LEU A 58 -10.95 -4.64 10.72
C LEU A 58 -9.90 -4.20 11.74
N ASN A 59 -8.76 -3.74 11.26
CA ASN A 59 -7.70 -3.20 12.12
C ASN A 59 -7.67 -1.68 11.98
N ASN A 60 -7.55 -0.97 13.10
CA ASN A 60 -7.49 0.49 13.05
C ASN A 60 -6.20 0.97 12.40
N GLU A 61 -6.17 2.24 12.02
CA GLU A 61 -5.05 2.80 11.26
C GLU A 61 -3.71 2.72 11.98
N LEU A 62 -3.69 2.85 13.31
CA LEU A 62 -2.45 2.77 14.07
C LEU A 62 -1.92 1.34 14.10
N ASP A 63 -2.80 0.36 14.22
CA ASP A 63 -2.41 -1.06 14.17
C ASP A 63 -1.93 -1.44 12.77
N ARG A 64 -2.62 -0.97 11.74
CA ARG A 64 -2.21 -1.23 10.35
C ARG A 64 -0.85 -0.61 10.05
N LYS A 65 -0.62 0.60 10.52
CA LYS A 65 0.68 1.26 10.38
C LYS A 65 1.78 0.48 11.10
N PHE A 66 1.51 0.06 12.33
CA PHE A 66 2.46 -0.71 13.12
C PHE A 66 2.88 -2.00 12.40
N ILE A 67 1.89 -2.71 11.86
CA ILE A 67 2.15 -3.96 11.14
C ILE A 67 2.99 -3.71 9.89
N LEU A 68 2.64 -2.67 9.12
CA LEU A 68 3.41 -2.32 7.93
C LEU A 68 4.85 -1.92 8.27
N GLU A 69 5.02 -1.17 9.35
CA GLU A 69 6.36 -0.74 9.77
C GLU A 69 7.23 -1.91 10.21
N ALA A 70 6.63 -3.01 10.62
CA ALA A 70 7.36 -4.23 10.97
C ALA A 70 7.80 -5.03 9.74
N CYS A 71 7.27 -4.71 8.57
CA CYS A 71 7.65 -5.38 7.33
C CYS A 71 9.01 -4.89 6.88
N ARG A 72 9.93 -5.81 6.65
CA ARG A 72 11.31 -5.44 6.26
C ARG A 72 11.43 -4.75 4.91
N TYR A 73 10.37 -4.80 4.10
CA TYR A 73 10.36 -4.15 2.79
C TYR A 73 9.82 -2.72 2.83
N VAL A 74 9.39 -2.24 3.99
CA VAL A 74 8.79 -0.92 4.15
C VAL A 74 9.76 -0.02 4.92
N ASP A 75 10.03 1.17 4.39
CA ASP A 75 10.90 2.14 5.04
C ASP A 75 10.12 3.22 5.78
N GLU A 76 8.93 3.57 5.28
CA GLU A 76 8.15 4.64 5.89
C GLU A 76 6.66 4.42 5.62
N VAL A 77 5.82 4.73 6.58
CA VAL A 77 4.35 4.68 6.43
C VAL A 77 3.77 6.03 6.82
N VAL A 78 2.93 6.59 5.95
CA VAL A 78 2.25 7.87 6.21
C VAL A 78 0.75 7.66 6.05
N ILE A 79 -0.01 7.98 7.09
CA ILE A 79 -1.47 7.88 7.05
C ILE A 79 -2.02 9.14 6.36
N PHE A 80 -2.96 8.96 5.41
CA PHE A 80 -3.63 10.08 4.78
C PHE A 80 -5.15 9.93 4.85
N GLU A 81 -5.87 11.03 5.03
CA GLU A 81 -7.31 11.02 5.17
C GLU A 81 -8.07 11.40 3.92
N GLU A 82 -7.42 12.04 2.97
CA GLU A 82 -8.05 12.51 1.74
C GLU A 82 -8.56 11.34 0.90
N ASP A 83 -9.50 11.62 -0.01
CA ASP A 83 -10.06 10.59 -0.89
C ASP A 83 -9.01 9.95 -1.78
N THR A 84 -8.00 10.70 -2.17
CA THR A 84 -6.89 10.19 -2.99
C THR A 84 -5.57 10.61 -2.36
N PRO A 85 -4.48 9.90 -2.66
CA PRO A 85 -3.17 10.24 -2.09
C PRO A 85 -2.44 11.36 -2.84
N ILE A 86 -3.12 12.14 -3.67
CA ILE A 86 -2.43 13.13 -4.52
C ILE A 86 -1.64 14.17 -3.73
N LYS A 87 -2.17 14.67 -2.62
CA LYS A 87 -1.45 15.64 -1.79
C LYS A 87 -0.20 15.04 -1.19
N LEU A 88 -0.30 13.80 -0.72
CA LEU A 88 0.83 13.09 -0.15
C LEU A 88 1.90 12.83 -1.22
N ILE A 89 1.49 12.41 -2.41
CA ILE A 89 2.41 12.18 -3.52
C ILE A 89 3.14 13.47 -3.90
N ARG A 90 2.43 14.59 -3.96
CA ARG A 90 3.05 15.89 -4.25
C ARG A 90 4.08 16.29 -3.20
N SER A 91 3.78 15.96 -1.94
CA SER A 91 4.68 16.27 -0.83
C SER A 91 5.92 15.36 -0.85
N LEU A 92 5.75 14.08 -1.11
CA LEU A 92 6.85 13.11 -1.08
C LEU A 92 7.71 13.14 -2.33
N LYS A 93 7.15 13.53 -3.46
CA LYS A 93 7.83 13.57 -4.77
C LYS A 93 8.58 12.27 -5.06
N PRO A 94 7.89 11.13 -5.10
CA PRO A 94 8.57 9.86 -5.37
C PRO A 94 9.07 9.79 -6.80
N ASP A 95 10.09 8.97 -7.02
CA ASP A 95 10.58 8.71 -8.37
C ASP A 95 9.65 7.76 -9.12
N LEU A 96 9.07 6.79 -8.40
CA LEU A 96 8.16 5.81 -9.00
C LEU A 96 6.94 5.63 -8.10
N ILE A 97 5.80 5.39 -8.73
CA ILE A 97 4.58 4.95 -8.05
C ILE A 97 4.34 3.51 -8.51
N VAL A 98 4.22 2.58 -7.58
CA VAL A 98 3.90 1.20 -7.89
C VAL A 98 2.47 0.91 -7.47
N LYS A 99 1.68 0.37 -8.37
CA LYS A 99 0.28 0.04 -8.12
C LYS A 99 0.04 -1.42 -8.47
N GLY A 100 -0.60 -2.15 -7.57
CA GLY A 100 -0.98 -3.53 -7.87
C GLY A 100 -2.33 -3.60 -8.55
N GLY A 101 -2.48 -4.55 -9.46
CA GLY A 101 -3.77 -4.80 -10.11
C GLY A 101 -3.82 -4.42 -11.57
N ASP A 102 -5.06 -4.36 -12.09
CA ASP A 102 -5.33 -4.06 -13.47
C ASP A 102 -5.64 -2.58 -13.64
N TYR A 103 -4.61 -1.77 -13.74
CA TYR A 103 -4.79 -0.33 -13.96
C TYR A 103 -4.03 0.09 -15.20
N GLU A 104 -4.60 1.03 -15.93
CA GLU A 104 -3.84 1.75 -16.94
C GLU A 104 -2.91 2.73 -16.22
N PRO A 105 -1.61 2.73 -16.51
CA PRO A 105 -0.67 3.61 -15.80
C PRO A 105 -1.11 5.07 -15.76
N ASN A 106 -1.68 5.58 -16.84
CA ASN A 106 -2.10 6.99 -16.90
C ASN A 106 -3.33 7.29 -16.03
N ALA A 107 -4.07 6.27 -15.62
CA ALA A 107 -5.25 6.43 -14.79
C ALA A 107 -4.92 6.37 -13.30
N VAL A 108 -3.69 6.01 -12.95
CA VAL A 108 -3.28 5.94 -11.55
C VAL A 108 -3.06 7.35 -11.02
N VAL A 109 -3.59 7.63 -9.82
CA VAL A 109 -3.41 8.93 -9.17
C VAL A 109 -1.91 9.22 -8.99
N GLY A 110 -1.47 10.38 -9.43
CA GLY A 110 -0.07 10.79 -9.37
C GLY A 110 0.72 10.52 -10.63
N SER A 111 0.10 9.95 -11.67
CA SER A 111 0.78 9.63 -12.93
C SER A 111 1.40 10.85 -13.61
N GLU A 112 0.87 12.05 -13.34
CA GLU A 112 1.44 13.28 -13.87
C GLU A 112 2.65 13.77 -13.04
N ILE A 113 2.90 13.17 -11.88
CA ILE A 113 3.99 13.57 -10.99
C ILE A 113 5.16 12.60 -11.09
N ALA A 114 4.88 11.30 -11.18
CA ALA A 114 5.90 10.27 -11.19
C ALA A 114 5.54 9.15 -12.17
N LYS A 115 6.54 8.42 -12.62
CA LYS A 115 6.33 7.25 -13.47
C LYS A 115 5.59 6.19 -12.69
N VAL A 116 4.61 5.55 -13.31
CA VAL A 116 3.80 4.50 -12.70
C VAL A 116 4.23 3.15 -13.23
N VAL A 117 4.41 2.19 -12.32
CA VAL A 117 4.69 0.80 -12.66
C VAL A 117 3.54 -0.04 -12.11
N ILE A 118 2.96 -0.87 -12.94
CA ILE A 118 1.88 -1.78 -12.53
C ILE A 118 2.50 -3.13 -12.16
N PHE A 119 2.19 -3.60 -10.95
CA PHE A 119 2.65 -4.89 -10.47
C PHE A 119 1.50 -5.89 -10.54
N ASP A 120 1.72 -7.04 -11.17
CA ASP A 120 0.69 -8.05 -11.30
C ASP A 120 0.44 -8.71 -9.93
N LEU A 121 -0.82 -8.66 -9.49
CA LEU A 121 -1.18 -9.25 -8.21
C LEU A 121 -1.28 -10.78 -8.33
N ILE A 122 -0.94 -11.45 -7.24
CA ILE A 122 -1.10 -12.89 -7.15
C ILE A 122 -2.61 -13.18 -7.02
N GLN A 123 -3.12 -13.99 -7.94
CA GLN A 123 -4.54 -14.29 -7.97
C GLN A 123 -5.01 -14.97 -6.68
N GLY A 124 -6.16 -14.59 -6.19
CA GLY A 124 -6.73 -15.13 -4.95
C GLY A 124 -6.27 -14.45 -3.68
N TYR A 125 -5.31 -13.53 -3.76
CA TYR A 125 -4.85 -12.81 -2.58
C TYR A 125 -5.42 -11.39 -2.58
N SER A 126 -6.31 -11.11 -1.64
CA SER A 126 -6.82 -9.78 -1.36
C SER A 126 -7.35 -9.77 0.07
N SER A 127 -7.47 -8.59 0.68
CA SER A 127 -8.04 -8.47 2.03
C SER A 127 -9.50 -8.95 2.04
N THR A 128 -10.27 -8.59 1.02
CA THR A 128 -11.66 -9.01 0.92
C THR A 128 -11.77 -10.54 0.80
N ALA A 129 -10.94 -11.17 -0.04
CA ALA A 129 -10.92 -12.62 -0.18
C ALA A 129 -10.51 -13.30 1.12
N SER A 130 -9.54 -12.75 1.85
CA SER A 130 -9.10 -13.29 3.13
C SER A 130 -10.23 -13.23 4.18
N ILE A 131 -10.94 -12.11 4.23
CA ILE A 131 -12.06 -11.93 5.14
C ILE A 131 -13.20 -12.88 4.78
N ASN A 132 -13.50 -13.04 3.50
CA ASN A 132 -14.54 -13.94 3.04
C ASN A 132 -14.24 -15.40 3.38
N LYS A 133 -12.98 -15.82 3.31
CA LYS A 133 -12.57 -17.15 3.74
C LYS A 133 -12.89 -17.38 5.21
N LEU A 134 -12.67 -16.40 6.06
CA LEU A 134 -12.97 -16.50 7.48
C LEU A 134 -14.47 -16.63 7.73
N ILE A 135 -15.29 -15.99 6.92
CA ILE A 135 -16.74 -16.05 7.07
C ILE A 135 -17.30 -17.36 6.54
N THR A 136 -16.84 -17.81 5.37
CA THR A 136 -17.40 -19.00 4.70
C THR A 136 -16.79 -20.30 5.18
N ASN A 137 -15.58 -20.26 5.72
CA ASN A 137 -14.89 -21.45 6.26
C ASN A 137 -14.45 -21.18 7.69
N PRO A 138 -15.39 -21.04 8.61
CA PRO A 138 -15.04 -20.74 9.98
C PRO A 138 -14.31 -21.94 10.58
N ILE A 139 -13.27 -21.63 11.23
CA ILE A 139 -12.48 -22.61 11.76
C ILE A 139 -13.05 -23.09 12.94
N ASN A 140 -13.65 -23.01 13.39
CA ASN A 140 -14.15 -23.33 14.37
C ASN A 140 -14.31 -24.41 14.67
N LYS A 141 -14.03 -24.74 14.54
CA LYS A 141 -14.25 -25.79 14.72
C LYS A 141 -13.53 -26.45 15.33
#